data_bdecb6b2f831a3dfcfc50387e5f11b18
#
_entry.id   bdecb6b2f831a3dfcfc50387e5f11b18
#
_cell.length_a   1.000
_cell.length_b   1.000
_cell.length_c   1.000
_cell.angle_alpha   90.00
_cell.angle_beta   90.00
_cell.angle_gamma   90.00
#
_symmetry.space_group_name_H-M   'P 1'
#
loop_
_entity.id
_entity.type
_entity.pdbx_description
1 polymer ?
#
loop_
_entity_poly.entity_id
_entity_poly.type
_entity_poly.pdbx_seq_one_letter_code
_entity_poly.pdbx_strand_id
1 'polypeptide(L)'
;MKYLGMDYLARLKSVVADVWKHMGFNGSADKVQAETIEISQLDGKDPSDFWRHQINRLKRRVRTLDQQENLIAFYGSSSIRLWVHMKDDLASLNVLNLGFGGSNYAWCAHYFDEVFGPLHPSKIVLYAGENDLGEGKSPEVVLADFKKLVQKIKEKDATIELAVISLKPTLARQGMIPEILETNRLLKQYVIHELGAQYIDVFNNMIGPNQKPLSDIYMSDGLHLNKAGYDIWSNTIKKAL
;
A
#
# COMPACT_ATOMS: atom_id res chain seq x y z
N MET A 1 -0.70 28.77 2.91
CA MET A 1 -0.26 27.36 3.03
C MET A 1 -0.39 26.72 4.42
N LYS A 2 -1.05 27.36 5.42
CA LYS A 2 -1.20 26.82 6.79
C LYS A 2 -2.54 26.11 7.09
N TYR A 3 -3.50 26.11 6.16
CA TYR A 3 -4.87 25.57 6.42
C TYR A 3 -5.14 24.15 5.89
N LEU A 4 -4.26 23.59 5.05
CA LEU A 4 -4.44 22.22 4.52
C LEU A 4 -4.02 21.11 5.50
N GLY A 5 -3.17 21.41 6.49
CA GLY A 5 -2.65 20.42 7.43
C GLY A 5 -3.61 19.97 8.54
N MET A 6 -4.49 20.89 9.03
CA MET A 6 -5.38 20.56 10.16
C MET A 6 -6.56 19.68 9.76
N ASP A 7 -7.10 19.86 8.56
CA ASP A 7 -8.22 19.05 8.04
C ASP A 7 -7.75 17.63 7.66
N TYR A 8 -6.51 17.52 7.19
CA TYR A 8 -5.85 16.24 6.87
C TYR A 8 -5.66 15.36 8.10
N LEU A 9 -5.11 15.92 9.19
CA LEU A 9 -4.93 15.20 10.46
C LEU A 9 -6.25 14.77 11.08
N ALA A 10 -7.29 15.61 11.01
CA ALA A 10 -8.62 15.29 11.51
C ALA A 10 -9.24 14.11 10.71
N ARG A 11 -9.10 14.10 9.39
CA ARG A 11 -9.57 13.01 8.53
C ARG A 11 -8.75 11.73 8.72
N LEU A 12 -7.43 11.84 8.89
CA LEU A 12 -6.57 10.69 9.21
C LEU A 12 -6.94 10.09 10.58
N LYS A 13 -7.20 10.93 11.58
CA LYS A 13 -7.70 10.52 12.92
C LYS A 13 -9.02 9.74 12.80
N SER A 14 -9.94 10.21 11.97
CA SER A 14 -11.22 9.52 11.72
C SER A 14 -11.03 8.16 11.05
N VAL A 15 -10.27 8.11 9.95
CA VAL A 15 -10.02 6.86 9.19
C VAL A 15 -9.28 5.83 10.03
N VAL A 16 -8.27 6.26 10.80
CA VAL A 16 -7.51 5.35 11.67
C VAL A 16 -8.35 4.92 12.87
N ALA A 17 -9.12 5.81 13.50
CA ALA A 17 -9.99 5.48 14.62
C ALA A 17 -11.11 4.49 14.21
N ASP A 18 -11.70 4.65 13.02
CA ASP A 18 -12.72 3.73 12.50
C ASP A 18 -12.12 2.36 12.18
N VAL A 19 -10.93 2.29 11.62
CA VAL A 19 -10.20 1.05 11.38
C VAL A 19 -9.91 0.31 12.70
N TRP A 20 -9.53 1.02 13.76
CA TRP A 20 -9.20 0.41 15.06
C TRP A 20 -10.43 -0.01 15.85
N LYS A 21 -11.52 0.75 15.79
CA LYS A 21 -12.77 0.44 16.50
C LYS A 21 -13.43 -0.86 16.00
N HIS A 22 -13.20 -1.22 14.73
CA HIS A 22 -13.75 -2.43 14.12
C HIS A 22 -12.80 -3.64 14.13
N MET A 23 -11.53 -3.44 14.50
CA MET A 23 -10.53 -4.51 14.53
C MET A 23 -10.63 -5.42 15.73
N GLY A 24 -11.71 -5.55 16.44
CA GLY A 24 -12.02 -6.52 17.52
C GLY A 24 -10.89 -7.51 17.90
N PHE A 25 -9.68 -7.03 18.23
CA PHE A 25 -8.53 -7.87 18.60
C PHE A 25 -8.70 -8.41 20.02
N ASN A 26 -9.29 -9.58 20.14
CA ASN A 26 -9.19 -10.45 21.32
C ASN A 26 -8.05 -11.46 21.06
N GLY A 27 -6.83 -11.10 21.37
CA GLY A 27 -5.72 -12.05 21.29
C GLY A 27 -4.35 -11.43 21.53
N SER A 28 -3.76 -11.73 22.69
CA SER A 28 -2.40 -11.38 23.16
C SER A 28 -2.03 -9.91 23.08
N ALA A 29 -2.44 -9.17 24.11
CA ALA A 29 -2.25 -7.72 24.28
C ALA A 29 -0.79 -7.23 24.18
N ASP A 30 0.19 -8.09 24.38
CA ASP A 30 1.59 -7.68 24.58
C ASP A 30 2.39 -7.36 23.30
N LYS A 31 1.92 -7.79 22.12
CA LYS A 31 2.55 -7.44 20.84
C LYS A 31 1.91 -6.26 20.12
N VAL A 32 0.63 -5.99 20.41
CA VAL A 32 -0.13 -4.91 19.77
C VAL A 32 0.08 -3.58 20.50
N GLN A 33 0.35 -3.61 21.81
CA GLN A 33 0.57 -2.42 22.63
C GLN A 33 1.80 -1.59 22.25
N ALA A 34 2.79 -2.18 21.60
CA ALA A 34 3.97 -1.45 21.08
C ALA A 34 3.69 -0.64 19.79
N GLU A 35 2.53 -0.79 19.17
CA GLU A 35 2.18 -0.14 17.89
C GLU A 35 1.13 0.98 18.03
N THR A 36 0.52 1.15 19.18
CA THR A 36 -0.47 2.21 19.42
C THR A 36 0.23 3.50 19.81
N ILE A 37 0.72 4.25 18.84
CA ILE A 37 0.93 5.69 19.06
C ILE A 37 -0.48 6.27 19.14
N GLU A 38 -0.88 6.73 20.33
CA GLU A 38 -2.13 7.43 20.49
C GLU A 38 -2.11 8.68 19.57
N ILE A 39 -3.12 8.76 18.70
CA ILE A 39 -3.28 9.88 17.74
C ILE A 39 -3.34 11.23 18.45
N SER A 40 -3.77 11.24 19.73
CA SER A 40 -3.71 12.40 20.63
C SER A 40 -2.30 12.99 20.81
N GLN A 41 -1.23 12.20 20.57
CA GLN A 41 0.15 12.68 20.67
C GLN A 41 0.66 13.40 19.40
N LEU A 42 -0.16 13.47 18.35
CA LEU A 42 0.22 14.10 17.07
C LEU A 42 -0.16 15.59 16.99
N ASP A 43 -0.80 16.17 18.01
CA ASP A 43 -1.12 17.60 18.03
C ASP A 43 0.16 18.42 18.00
N GLY A 44 0.37 19.15 16.89
CA GLY A 44 1.54 20.01 16.66
C GLY A 44 2.79 19.32 16.07
N LYS A 45 2.74 18.02 15.75
CA LYS A 45 3.85 17.32 15.12
C LYS A 45 3.75 17.35 13.58
N ASP A 46 4.90 17.23 12.94
CA ASP A 46 4.98 17.06 11.48
C ASP A 46 4.20 15.79 11.07
N PRO A 47 3.32 15.85 10.05
CA PRO A 47 2.61 14.67 9.55
C PRO A 47 3.52 13.47 9.22
N SER A 48 4.77 13.74 8.85
CA SER A 48 5.78 12.70 8.62
C SER A 48 6.10 11.87 9.88
N ASP A 49 5.92 12.40 11.08
CA ASP A 49 6.20 11.67 12.31
C ASP A 49 5.27 10.48 12.53
N PHE A 50 4.06 10.52 11.95
CA PHE A 50 3.09 9.42 12.04
C PHE A 50 3.67 8.08 11.57
N TRP A 51 4.43 8.08 10.47
CA TRP A 51 5.02 6.86 9.93
C TRP A 51 6.43 6.59 10.45
N ARG A 52 7.06 7.51 11.19
CA ARG A 52 8.48 7.43 11.57
C ARG A 52 8.85 6.10 12.24
N HIS A 53 8.00 5.60 13.13
CA HIS A 53 8.22 4.31 13.78
C HIS A 53 8.22 3.14 12.78
N GLN A 54 7.24 3.10 11.86
CA GLN A 54 7.15 2.06 10.84
C GLN A 54 8.34 2.14 9.86
N ILE A 55 8.68 3.33 9.40
CA ILE A 55 9.83 3.57 8.51
C ILE A 55 11.14 3.13 9.18
N ASN A 56 11.37 3.49 10.43
CA ASN A 56 12.57 3.06 11.16
C ASN A 56 12.65 1.53 11.30
N ARG A 57 11.52 0.83 11.43
CA ARG A 57 11.46 -0.63 11.42
C ARG A 57 11.84 -1.20 10.05
N LEU A 58 11.31 -0.64 8.96
CA LEU A 58 11.67 -1.04 7.60
C LEU A 58 13.16 -0.82 7.33
N LYS A 59 13.71 0.34 7.70
CA LYS A 59 15.15 0.66 7.58
C LYS A 59 16.02 -0.35 8.31
N ARG A 60 15.67 -0.72 9.55
CA ARG A 60 16.40 -1.75 10.31
C ARG A 60 16.37 -3.09 9.59
N ARG A 61 15.18 -3.51 9.13
CA ARG A 61 15.00 -4.76 8.40
C ARG A 61 15.84 -4.81 7.13
N VAL A 62 15.85 -3.73 6.34
CA VAL A 62 16.64 -3.66 5.10
C VAL A 62 18.15 -3.71 5.38
N ARG A 63 18.63 -3.04 6.44
CA ARG A 63 20.06 -3.03 6.82
C ARG A 63 20.59 -4.39 7.26
N THR A 64 19.74 -5.28 7.75
CA THR A 64 20.10 -6.63 8.20
C THR A 64 19.95 -7.70 7.12
N LEU A 65 19.54 -7.31 5.91
CA LEU A 65 19.42 -8.23 4.78
C LEU A 65 20.78 -8.33 4.08
N ASP A 66 21.23 -9.56 3.88
CA ASP A 66 22.28 -9.83 2.92
C ASP A 66 21.75 -9.48 1.51
N GLN A 67 22.66 -9.06 0.62
CA GLN A 67 22.27 -8.83 -0.77
C GLN A 67 21.76 -10.14 -1.38
N GLN A 68 20.52 -10.13 -1.83
CA GLN A 68 19.86 -11.31 -2.38
C GLN A 68 19.64 -11.11 -3.87
N GLU A 69 20.03 -12.10 -4.66
CA GLU A 69 19.74 -12.12 -6.08
C GLU A 69 18.21 -12.25 -6.32
N ASN A 70 17.74 -11.61 -7.37
CA ASN A 70 16.34 -11.66 -7.82
C ASN A 70 15.34 -11.24 -6.73
N LEU A 71 15.74 -10.31 -5.85
CA LEU A 71 14.86 -9.80 -4.80
C LEU A 71 13.72 -8.97 -5.39
N ILE A 72 12.48 -9.32 -5.03
CA ILE A 72 11.27 -8.58 -5.37
C ILE A 72 10.75 -7.84 -4.13
N ALA A 73 10.83 -6.52 -4.13
CA ALA A 73 10.35 -5.69 -3.03
C ALA A 73 8.89 -5.28 -3.26
N PHE A 74 7.99 -5.66 -2.35
CA PHE A 74 6.62 -5.19 -2.32
C PHE A 74 6.55 -3.92 -1.48
N TYR A 75 6.18 -2.80 -2.08
CA TYR A 75 6.17 -1.49 -1.43
C TYR A 75 4.83 -0.79 -1.56
N GLY A 76 4.37 -0.16 -0.48
CA GLY A 76 3.12 0.59 -0.48
C GLY A 76 2.37 0.54 0.85
N SER A 77 1.04 0.45 0.78
CA SER A 77 0.13 0.69 1.89
C SER A 77 -0.07 -0.49 2.84
N SER A 78 -1.07 -0.35 3.72
CA SER A 78 -1.45 -1.36 4.71
C SER A 78 -1.79 -2.73 4.10
N SER A 79 -2.31 -2.79 2.88
CA SER A 79 -2.56 -4.07 2.22
C SER A 79 -1.28 -4.86 1.95
N ILE A 80 -0.15 -4.18 1.68
CA ILE A 80 1.17 -4.84 1.64
C ILE A 80 1.62 -5.17 3.07
N ARG A 81 1.58 -4.21 3.99
CA ARG A 81 2.05 -4.38 5.37
C ARG A 81 1.38 -5.57 6.07
N LEU A 82 0.06 -5.72 5.92
CA LEU A 82 -0.75 -6.73 6.58
C LEU A 82 -0.70 -8.12 5.90
N TRP A 83 -0.02 -8.24 4.77
CA TRP A 83 0.20 -9.54 4.14
C TRP A 83 1.30 -10.32 4.86
N VAL A 84 0.97 -10.82 6.03
CA VAL A 84 1.91 -11.46 6.96
C VAL A 84 2.47 -12.78 6.43
N HIS A 85 1.69 -13.52 5.63
CA HIS A 85 2.08 -14.78 5.00
C HIS A 85 2.63 -14.63 3.57
N MET A 86 3.02 -13.41 3.16
CA MET A 86 3.49 -13.12 1.78
C MET A 86 4.58 -14.10 1.32
N LYS A 87 5.55 -14.44 2.18
CA LYS A 87 6.63 -15.37 1.84
C LYS A 87 6.13 -16.77 1.53
N ASP A 88 5.17 -17.25 2.31
CA ASP A 88 4.58 -18.57 2.13
C ASP A 88 3.65 -18.59 0.90
N ASP A 89 2.81 -17.56 0.79
CA ASP A 89 1.86 -17.40 -0.31
C ASP A 89 2.57 -17.21 -1.66
N LEU A 90 3.78 -16.65 -1.69
CA LEU A 90 4.63 -16.42 -2.88
C LEU A 90 5.94 -17.20 -2.81
N ALA A 91 5.93 -18.42 -2.27
CA ALA A 91 7.13 -19.20 -1.95
C ALA A 91 8.07 -19.49 -3.14
N SER A 92 7.56 -19.39 -4.38
CA SER A 92 8.38 -19.51 -5.61
C SER A 92 9.19 -18.26 -5.95
N LEU A 93 8.97 -17.15 -5.23
CA LEU A 93 9.58 -15.85 -5.47
C LEU A 93 10.36 -15.40 -4.24
N ASN A 94 11.50 -14.73 -4.46
CA ASN A 94 12.26 -14.11 -3.38
C ASN A 94 11.65 -12.75 -3.03
N VAL A 95 10.73 -12.69 -2.07
CA VAL A 95 9.92 -11.51 -1.78
C VAL A 95 10.29 -10.83 -0.47
N LEU A 96 10.23 -9.49 -0.46
CA LEU A 96 10.40 -8.64 0.71
C LEU A 96 9.20 -7.70 0.86
N ASN A 97 8.53 -7.77 2.01
CA ASN A 97 7.42 -6.88 2.34
C ASN A 97 7.95 -5.58 2.96
N LEU A 98 7.78 -4.46 2.26
CA LEU A 98 8.14 -3.10 2.69
C LEU A 98 6.90 -2.18 2.80
N GLY A 99 5.72 -2.75 3.03
CA GLY A 99 4.51 -1.97 3.25
C GLY A 99 4.49 -1.23 4.59
N PHE A 100 3.85 -0.06 4.62
CA PHE A 100 3.58 0.69 5.84
C PHE A 100 2.14 1.22 5.87
N GLY A 101 1.52 1.20 7.05
CA GLY A 101 0.08 1.39 7.20
C GLY A 101 -0.37 2.81 6.88
N GLY A 102 -1.52 2.95 6.21
CA GLY A 102 -2.11 4.26 5.90
C GLY A 102 -1.36 5.08 4.85
N SER A 103 -0.34 4.54 4.20
CA SER A 103 0.42 5.27 3.19
C SER A 103 -0.37 5.47 1.89
N ASN A 104 -0.08 6.57 1.23
CA ASN A 104 -0.48 6.93 -0.11
C ASN A 104 0.75 7.05 -1.02
N TYR A 105 0.59 7.34 -2.32
CA TYR A 105 1.73 7.45 -3.23
C TYR A 105 2.69 8.60 -2.88
N ALA A 106 2.17 9.73 -2.38
CA ALA A 106 3.02 10.85 -1.96
C ALA A 106 3.93 10.47 -0.79
N TRP A 107 3.40 9.75 0.22
CA TRP A 107 4.19 9.26 1.34
C TRP A 107 5.13 8.13 0.95
N CYS A 108 4.74 7.26 0.02
CA CYS A 108 5.65 6.29 -0.57
C CYS A 108 6.85 6.99 -1.26
N ALA A 109 6.61 8.05 -2.03
CA ALA A 109 7.68 8.84 -2.64
C ALA A 109 8.55 9.56 -1.60
N HIS A 110 7.93 10.12 -0.55
CA HIS A 110 8.65 10.83 0.52
C HIS A 110 9.66 9.93 1.25
N TYR A 111 9.25 8.70 1.61
CA TYR A 111 10.10 7.78 2.37
C TYR A 111 10.93 6.82 1.51
N PHE A 112 10.82 6.89 0.20
CA PHE A 112 11.47 5.94 -0.71
C PHE A 112 12.98 5.83 -0.45
N ASP A 113 13.69 6.96 -0.42
CA ASP A 113 15.14 6.98 -0.26
C ASP A 113 15.58 6.45 1.11
N GLU A 114 14.79 6.72 2.16
CA GLU A 114 15.08 6.20 3.50
C GLU A 114 14.89 4.68 3.61
N VAL A 115 13.87 4.13 2.94
CA VAL A 115 13.55 2.70 2.98
C VAL A 115 14.47 1.91 2.05
N PHE A 116 14.71 2.41 0.84
CA PHE A 116 15.46 1.69 -0.18
C PHE A 116 16.96 2.02 -0.21
N GLY A 117 17.47 2.94 0.64
CA GLY A 117 18.86 3.42 0.58
C GLY A 117 19.90 2.33 0.25
N PRO A 118 20.07 1.29 1.08
CA PRO A 118 21.05 0.22 0.82
C PRO A 118 20.49 -0.93 -0.06
N LEU A 119 19.21 -0.93 -0.40
CA LEU A 119 18.56 -2.05 -1.07
C LEU A 119 18.63 -1.90 -2.59
N HIS A 120 18.97 -2.98 -3.30
CA HIS A 120 18.99 -3.06 -4.76
C HIS A 120 18.12 -4.23 -5.23
N PRO A 121 16.77 -4.10 -5.21
CA PRO A 121 15.89 -5.15 -5.68
C PRO A 121 15.94 -5.24 -7.20
N SER A 122 15.76 -6.43 -7.77
CA SER A 122 15.58 -6.61 -9.22
C SER A 122 14.22 -6.07 -9.69
N LYS A 123 13.22 -6.13 -8.82
CA LYS A 123 11.86 -5.66 -9.12
C LYS A 123 11.21 -5.01 -7.90
N ILE A 124 10.42 -3.98 -8.15
CA ILE A 124 9.53 -3.38 -7.14
C ILE A 124 8.08 -3.57 -7.58
N VAL A 125 7.27 -4.17 -6.70
CA VAL A 125 5.82 -4.31 -6.86
C VAL A 125 5.15 -3.24 -5.99
N LEU A 126 4.43 -2.32 -6.64
CA LEU A 126 3.80 -1.17 -5.99
C LEU A 126 2.31 -1.39 -5.74
N TYR A 127 1.85 -1.03 -4.54
CA TYR A 127 0.43 -0.95 -4.21
C TYR A 127 0.14 0.19 -3.24
N ALA A 128 -0.50 1.25 -3.73
CA ALA A 128 -1.09 2.36 -2.95
C ALA A 128 -2.20 3.02 -3.79
N GLY A 129 -2.76 4.15 -3.34
CA GLY A 129 -3.74 4.93 -4.10
C GLY A 129 -5.15 4.92 -3.50
N GLU A 130 -5.56 3.86 -2.81
CA GLU A 130 -6.87 3.87 -2.14
C GLU A 130 -6.97 4.90 -1.01
N ASN A 131 -5.86 5.10 -0.27
CA ASN A 131 -5.84 6.11 0.78
C ASN A 131 -5.82 7.51 0.18
N ASP A 132 -5.15 7.71 -0.94
CA ASP A 132 -5.21 8.95 -1.72
C ASP A 132 -6.65 9.34 -2.04
N LEU A 133 -7.43 8.41 -2.61
CA LEU A 133 -8.85 8.61 -2.89
C LEU A 133 -9.66 8.83 -1.61
N GLY A 134 -9.39 8.05 -0.56
CA GLY A 134 -10.01 8.19 0.76
C GLY A 134 -9.75 9.56 1.42
N GLU A 135 -8.64 10.21 1.08
CA GLU A 135 -8.28 11.57 1.47
C GLU A 135 -8.94 12.63 0.58
N GLY A 136 -9.71 12.23 -0.43
CA GLY A 136 -10.43 13.12 -1.35
C GLY A 136 -9.60 13.62 -2.52
N LYS A 137 -8.45 13.00 -2.84
CA LYS A 137 -7.70 13.31 -4.06
C LYS A 137 -8.45 12.77 -5.29
N SER A 138 -8.35 13.48 -6.41
CA SER A 138 -8.85 12.98 -7.68
C SER A 138 -7.94 11.90 -8.28
N PRO A 139 -8.43 11.04 -9.20
CA PRO A 139 -7.61 10.06 -9.91
C PRO A 139 -6.38 10.63 -10.59
N GLU A 140 -6.44 11.86 -11.13
CA GLU A 140 -5.32 12.54 -11.79
C GLU A 140 -4.25 12.93 -10.77
N VAL A 141 -4.64 13.35 -9.57
CA VAL A 141 -3.70 13.68 -8.48
C VAL A 141 -3.02 12.40 -8.00
N VAL A 142 -3.76 11.29 -7.88
CA VAL A 142 -3.19 9.99 -7.55
C VAL A 142 -2.15 9.55 -8.58
N LEU A 143 -2.46 9.69 -9.88
CA LEU A 143 -1.50 9.41 -10.96
C LEU A 143 -0.27 10.32 -10.88
N ALA A 144 -0.46 11.61 -10.60
CA ALA A 144 0.66 12.55 -10.47
C ALA A 144 1.61 12.18 -9.31
N ASP A 145 1.07 11.77 -8.16
CA ASP A 145 1.87 11.32 -7.03
C ASP A 145 2.55 9.96 -7.31
N PHE A 146 1.86 9.05 -8.02
CA PHE A 146 2.48 7.82 -8.52
C PHE A 146 3.67 8.09 -9.44
N LYS A 147 3.55 9.04 -10.39
CA LYS A 147 4.64 9.44 -11.29
C LYS A 147 5.87 9.95 -10.54
N LYS A 148 5.69 10.70 -9.45
CA LYS A 148 6.79 11.15 -8.57
C LYS A 148 7.52 9.97 -7.92
N LEU A 149 6.78 8.96 -7.45
CA LEU A 149 7.38 7.75 -6.89
C LEU A 149 8.18 6.99 -7.96
N VAL A 150 7.62 6.81 -9.15
CA VAL A 150 8.30 6.17 -10.29
C VAL A 150 9.58 6.89 -10.65
N GLN A 151 9.55 8.23 -10.68
CA GLN A 151 10.74 9.04 -10.95
C GLN A 151 11.85 8.75 -9.94
N LYS A 152 11.54 8.73 -8.63
CA LYS A 152 12.52 8.39 -7.58
C LYS A 152 13.10 6.99 -7.74
N ILE A 153 12.27 6.01 -8.11
CA ILE A 153 12.75 4.64 -8.36
C ILE A 153 13.75 4.64 -9.53
N LYS A 154 13.43 5.32 -10.61
CA LYS A 154 14.31 5.41 -11.79
C LYS A 154 15.59 6.19 -11.52
N GLU A 155 15.52 7.24 -10.72
CA GLU A 155 16.69 8.03 -10.28
C GLU A 155 17.63 7.20 -9.40
N LYS A 156 17.08 6.30 -8.57
CA LYS A 156 17.88 5.38 -7.77
C LYS A 156 18.59 4.32 -8.65
N ASP A 157 17.82 3.67 -9.52
CA ASP A 157 18.34 2.65 -10.45
C ASP A 157 17.31 2.43 -11.57
N ALA A 158 17.67 2.82 -12.79
CA ALA A 158 16.79 2.71 -13.95
C ALA A 158 16.57 1.24 -14.39
N THR A 159 17.38 0.30 -13.93
CA THR A 159 17.27 -1.14 -14.27
C THR A 159 16.25 -1.87 -13.41
N ILE A 160 15.77 -1.27 -12.32
CA ILE A 160 14.73 -1.87 -11.48
C ILE A 160 13.45 -2.04 -12.29
N GLU A 161 13.02 -3.28 -12.43
CA GLU A 161 11.73 -3.58 -13.04
C GLU A 161 10.57 -3.15 -12.15
N LEU A 162 9.48 -2.67 -12.76
CA LEU A 162 8.29 -2.25 -12.04
C LEU A 162 7.10 -3.15 -12.36
N ALA A 163 6.34 -3.49 -11.32
CA ALA A 163 5.01 -4.02 -11.44
C ALA A 163 4.05 -3.23 -10.52
N VAL A 164 2.83 -3.00 -10.97
CA VAL A 164 1.83 -2.21 -10.24
C VAL A 164 0.57 -3.03 -10.06
N ILE A 165 0.17 -3.24 -8.83
CA ILE A 165 -1.10 -3.89 -8.51
C ILE A 165 -2.22 -2.84 -8.61
N SER A 166 -3.30 -3.18 -9.31
CA SER A 166 -4.49 -2.32 -9.39
C SER A 166 -5.05 -2.01 -8.01
N LEU A 167 -5.67 -0.87 -7.84
CA LEU A 167 -6.48 -0.61 -6.64
C LEU A 167 -7.58 -1.66 -6.57
N LYS A 168 -7.74 -2.26 -5.38
CA LYS A 168 -8.80 -3.23 -5.12
C LYS A 168 -10.13 -2.55 -4.84
N PRO A 169 -11.25 -3.17 -5.16
CA PRO A 169 -12.55 -2.73 -4.64
C PRO A 169 -12.60 -3.03 -3.13
N THR A 170 -13.37 -2.29 -2.35
CA THR A 170 -13.58 -2.59 -0.92
C THR A 170 -15.01 -2.30 -0.49
N LEU A 171 -15.50 -3.04 0.50
CA LEU A 171 -16.83 -2.82 1.07
C LEU A 171 -16.91 -1.46 1.76
N ALA A 172 -15.88 -1.11 2.54
CA ALA A 172 -15.81 0.15 3.27
C ALA A 172 -15.78 1.38 2.36
N ARG A 173 -15.32 1.23 1.11
CA ARG A 173 -15.22 2.30 0.11
C ARG A 173 -16.06 2.00 -1.14
N GLN A 174 -17.16 1.27 -0.99
CA GLN A 174 -18.00 0.90 -2.13
C GLN A 174 -18.54 2.11 -2.91
N GLY A 175 -18.79 3.23 -2.24
CA GLY A 175 -19.19 4.49 -2.87
C GLY A 175 -18.10 5.13 -3.74
N MET A 176 -16.86 4.67 -3.67
CA MET A 176 -15.72 5.20 -4.44
C MET A 176 -15.33 4.29 -5.60
N ILE A 177 -16.15 3.31 -5.96
CA ILE A 177 -15.87 2.41 -7.09
C ILE A 177 -15.62 3.16 -8.40
N PRO A 178 -16.37 4.21 -8.76
CA PRO A 178 -16.10 4.99 -9.98
C PRO A 178 -14.70 5.61 -9.99
N GLU A 179 -14.26 6.21 -8.88
CA GLU A 179 -12.94 6.82 -8.72
C GLU A 179 -11.82 5.76 -8.74
N ILE A 180 -12.06 4.59 -8.14
CA ILE A 180 -11.15 3.45 -8.17
C ILE A 180 -10.96 2.95 -9.60
N LEU A 181 -12.05 2.79 -10.35
CA LEU A 181 -12.01 2.36 -11.76
C LEU A 181 -11.26 3.36 -12.63
N GLU A 182 -11.54 4.65 -12.48
CA GLU A 182 -10.84 5.69 -13.23
C GLU A 182 -9.36 5.75 -12.88
N THR A 183 -9.01 5.66 -11.59
CA THR A 183 -7.60 5.59 -11.15
C THR A 183 -6.91 4.36 -11.76
N ASN A 184 -7.56 3.20 -11.73
CA ASN A 184 -7.03 1.98 -12.32
C ASN A 184 -6.82 2.11 -13.84
N ARG A 185 -7.75 2.77 -14.53
CA ARG A 185 -7.63 3.05 -15.97
C ARG A 185 -6.41 3.93 -16.26
N LEU A 186 -6.25 5.02 -15.52
CA LEU A 186 -5.13 5.95 -15.67
C LEU A 186 -3.79 5.30 -15.35
N LEU A 187 -3.71 4.56 -14.22
CA LEU A 187 -2.51 3.83 -13.83
C LEU A 187 -2.14 2.78 -14.88
N LYS A 188 -3.11 1.97 -15.33
CA LYS A 188 -2.89 0.94 -16.35
C LYS A 188 -2.34 1.53 -17.65
N GLN A 189 -2.95 2.62 -18.12
CA GLN A 189 -2.50 3.31 -19.33
C GLN A 189 -1.05 3.76 -19.19
N TYR A 190 -0.71 4.45 -18.10
CA TYR A 190 0.63 4.96 -17.86
C TYR A 190 1.66 3.83 -17.69
N VAL A 191 1.33 2.81 -16.89
CA VAL A 191 2.23 1.69 -16.58
C VAL A 191 2.57 0.89 -17.84
N ILE A 192 1.57 0.57 -18.66
CA ILE A 192 1.80 -0.27 -19.86
C ILE A 192 2.41 0.54 -21.00
N HIS A 193 1.86 1.70 -21.32
CA HIS A 193 2.22 2.40 -22.56
C HIS A 193 3.35 3.42 -22.41
N GLU A 194 3.49 4.04 -21.22
CA GLU A 194 4.56 5.02 -21.00
C GLU A 194 5.78 4.42 -20.27
N LEU A 195 5.57 3.46 -19.35
CA LEU A 195 6.66 2.83 -18.61
C LEU A 195 7.14 1.51 -19.20
N GLY A 196 6.33 0.82 -20.03
CA GLY A 196 6.60 -0.55 -20.47
C GLY A 196 6.65 -1.55 -19.31
N ALA A 197 5.95 -1.28 -18.21
CA ALA A 197 5.98 -2.05 -16.98
C ALA A 197 4.75 -2.96 -16.83
N GLN A 198 4.78 -3.87 -15.86
CA GLN A 198 3.68 -4.80 -15.60
C GLN A 198 2.55 -4.12 -14.81
N TYR A 199 1.30 -4.34 -15.25
CA TYR A 199 0.10 -3.99 -14.51
C TYR A 199 -0.64 -5.27 -14.10
N ILE A 200 -0.83 -5.47 -12.80
CA ILE A 200 -1.42 -6.66 -12.21
C ILE A 200 -2.85 -6.34 -11.78
N ASP A 201 -3.82 -6.81 -12.55
CA ASP A 201 -5.23 -6.55 -12.30
C ASP A 201 -5.80 -7.52 -11.25
N VAL A 202 -5.89 -7.06 -10.01
CA VAL A 202 -6.58 -7.79 -8.94
C VAL A 202 -8.05 -7.36 -8.80
N PHE A 203 -8.41 -6.18 -9.32
CA PHE A 203 -9.75 -5.62 -9.16
C PHE A 203 -10.83 -6.55 -9.71
N ASN A 204 -10.67 -7.02 -10.95
CA ASN A 204 -11.66 -7.85 -11.62
C ASN A 204 -11.88 -9.21 -10.94
N ASN A 205 -10.86 -9.75 -10.25
CA ASN A 205 -10.97 -10.99 -9.50
C ASN A 205 -11.63 -10.83 -8.13
N MET A 206 -11.91 -9.59 -7.71
CA MET A 206 -12.48 -9.25 -6.41
C MET A 206 -13.89 -8.65 -6.51
N ILE A 207 -14.45 -8.58 -7.73
CA ILE A 207 -15.82 -8.14 -8.01
C ILE A 207 -16.70 -9.35 -8.28
N GLY A 208 -17.86 -9.40 -7.64
CA GLY A 208 -18.88 -10.42 -7.88
C GLY A 208 -19.76 -10.14 -9.10
N PRO A 209 -20.66 -11.08 -9.46
CA PRO A 209 -21.55 -10.93 -10.63
C PRO A 209 -22.46 -9.70 -10.59
N ASN A 210 -22.73 -9.17 -9.41
CA ASN A 210 -23.57 -7.98 -9.19
C ASN A 210 -22.77 -6.66 -9.27
N GLN A 211 -21.54 -6.70 -9.76
CA GLN A 211 -20.62 -5.56 -9.84
C GLN A 211 -20.26 -4.95 -8.45
N LYS A 212 -20.43 -5.73 -7.38
CA LYS A 212 -20.04 -5.34 -6.01
C LYS A 212 -18.81 -6.10 -5.56
N PRO A 213 -18.03 -5.54 -4.61
CA PRO A 213 -16.94 -6.27 -3.99
C PRO A 213 -17.44 -7.60 -3.38
N LEU A 214 -16.67 -8.67 -3.52
CA LEU A 214 -16.92 -9.93 -2.83
C LEU A 214 -16.90 -9.65 -1.31
N SER A 215 -17.86 -10.23 -0.55
CA SER A 215 -18.04 -9.90 0.87
C SER A 215 -17.10 -10.66 1.81
N ASP A 216 -16.67 -11.85 1.42
CA ASP A 216 -15.98 -12.84 2.26
C ASP A 216 -14.45 -12.77 2.19
N ILE A 217 -13.92 -11.82 1.45
CA ILE A 217 -12.47 -11.64 1.21
C ILE A 217 -11.83 -10.52 2.04
N TYR A 218 -12.60 -9.90 2.93
CA TYR A 218 -12.14 -8.80 3.79
C TYR A 218 -12.18 -9.17 5.27
N MET A 219 -11.40 -8.46 6.07
CA MET A 219 -11.55 -8.42 7.51
C MET A 219 -12.88 -7.72 7.88
N SER A 220 -13.21 -7.70 9.17
CA SER A 220 -14.47 -7.10 9.67
C SER A 220 -14.61 -5.60 9.36
N ASP A 221 -13.51 -4.91 9.06
CA ASP A 221 -13.50 -3.50 8.64
C ASP A 221 -13.95 -3.28 7.18
N GLY A 222 -14.14 -4.35 6.42
CA GLY A 222 -14.52 -4.27 5.00
C GLY A 222 -13.49 -3.60 4.08
N LEU A 223 -12.27 -3.35 4.60
CA LEU A 223 -11.19 -2.64 3.90
C LEU A 223 -9.96 -3.52 3.68
N HIS A 224 -9.45 -4.13 4.76
CA HIS A 224 -8.27 -4.97 4.70
C HIS A 224 -8.61 -6.40 4.30
N LEU A 225 -7.69 -7.03 3.59
CA LEU A 225 -7.88 -8.39 3.11
C LEU A 225 -7.72 -9.41 4.25
N ASN A 226 -8.58 -10.42 4.25
CA ASN A 226 -8.37 -11.64 5.01
C ASN A 226 -7.55 -12.65 4.17
N LYS A 227 -7.41 -13.90 4.67
CA LYS A 227 -6.69 -14.97 3.97
C LYS A 227 -7.23 -15.21 2.55
N ALA A 228 -8.55 -15.28 2.38
CA ALA A 228 -9.16 -15.50 1.06
C ALA A 228 -8.86 -14.36 0.07
N GLY A 229 -8.85 -13.13 0.55
CA GLY A 229 -8.44 -11.97 -0.27
C GLY A 229 -6.98 -12.03 -0.70
N TYR A 230 -6.08 -12.44 0.19
CA TYR A 230 -4.67 -12.64 -0.18
C TYR A 230 -4.45 -13.86 -1.07
N ASP A 231 -5.31 -14.88 -1.02
CA ASP A 231 -5.27 -16.00 -1.96
C ASP A 231 -5.58 -15.56 -3.40
N ILE A 232 -6.56 -14.66 -3.57
CA ILE A 232 -6.82 -14.03 -4.88
C ILE A 232 -5.60 -13.25 -5.35
N TRP A 233 -5.00 -12.43 -4.48
CA TRP A 233 -3.82 -11.64 -4.81
C TRP A 233 -2.64 -12.52 -5.18
N SER A 234 -2.29 -13.52 -4.36
CA SER A 234 -1.15 -14.40 -4.61
C SER A 234 -1.29 -15.17 -5.92
N ASN A 235 -2.50 -15.69 -6.21
CA ASN A 235 -2.77 -16.39 -7.45
C ASN A 235 -2.66 -15.47 -8.68
N THR A 236 -3.11 -14.22 -8.56
CA THR A 236 -3.03 -13.25 -9.65
C THR A 236 -1.58 -12.80 -9.87
N ILE A 237 -0.85 -12.53 -8.80
CA ILE A 237 0.54 -12.07 -8.84
C ILE A 237 1.48 -13.16 -9.38
N LYS A 238 1.33 -14.43 -8.93
CA LYS A 238 2.13 -15.56 -9.43
C LYS A 238 2.00 -15.79 -10.94
N LYS A 239 0.84 -15.46 -11.51
CA LYS A 239 0.62 -15.59 -12.96
C LYS A 239 1.26 -14.44 -13.76
N ALA A 240 1.49 -13.31 -13.08
CA ALA A 240 2.01 -12.12 -13.71
C ALA A 240 3.54 -11.99 -13.58
N LEU A 241 4.14 -12.49 -12.48
CA LEU A 241 5.58 -12.44 -12.20
C LEU A 241 6.27 -13.76 -12.56
#